data_69c14ff8a700a8f4eef7e9cbf7d5cd88
#
_entry.id   69c14ff8a700a8f4eef7e9cbf7d5cd88
#
_cell.length_a   1.000
_cell.length_b   1.000
_cell.length_c   1.000
_cell.angle_alpha   90.00
_cell.angle_beta   90.00
_cell.angle_gamma   90.00
#
_symmetry.space_group_name_H-M   'P 1'
#
loop_
_entity.id
_entity.type
_entity.pdbx_description
1 polymer ?
#
loop_
_entity_poly.entity_id
_entity_poly.type
_entity_poly.pdbx_seq_one_letter_code
_entity_poly.pdbx_strand_id
1 'polypeptide(L)'
;MSLNRISLLTWKFFFYPALILIFLLELFFQVVFFFDIKSFKKTILFFNPYCDQSYWNYQGNSSYDENEYLHHSILTLVKKKNLKFFKKNISKNTLSKQDKIIFYGSSFIDHKYFIPNYKENINFAVKSYGLDQIYKSYLLTKDNFKNKKIVIGFLIEDIDRTIFDQRNFPKLRYQKIDGNYKITNTPILFKDIKNEKITFYTYNFIKNLIFLTLN
;
A
#
# COMPACT_ATOMS: atom_id res chain seq x y z
N MET A 1 -43.31 35.82 24.49
CA MET A 1 -42.60 34.51 24.39
C MET A 1 -41.36 34.75 23.56
N SER A 2 -40.16 34.68 24.14
CA SER A 2 -38.95 35.19 23.47
C SER A 2 -38.51 34.22 22.32
N LEU A 3 -38.13 34.79 21.19
CA LEU A 3 -37.60 34.07 20.02
C LEU A 3 -36.52 33.01 20.38
N ASN A 4 -35.75 33.26 21.45
CA ASN A 4 -34.72 32.34 21.94
C ASN A 4 -35.27 31.01 22.49
N ARG A 5 -36.50 30.94 22.99
CA ARG A 5 -37.10 29.68 23.47
C ARG A 5 -37.58 28.78 22.33
N ILE A 6 -38.06 29.39 21.22
CA ILE A 6 -38.54 28.65 20.04
C ILE A 6 -37.32 28.01 19.33
N SER A 7 -36.21 28.74 19.20
CA SER A 7 -35.00 28.21 18.59
C SER A 7 -34.38 27.06 19.40
N LEU A 8 -34.42 27.11 20.73
CA LEU A 8 -33.88 26.05 21.61
C LEU A 8 -34.76 24.78 21.58
N LEU A 9 -36.07 24.93 21.42
CA LEU A 9 -36.99 23.80 21.32
C LEU A 9 -36.87 23.08 19.97
N THR A 10 -36.78 23.82 18.86
CA THR A 10 -36.57 23.28 17.53
C THR A 10 -35.22 22.56 17.42
N TRP A 11 -34.17 23.09 18.03
CA TRP A 11 -32.85 22.42 18.07
C TRP A 11 -32.91 21.06 18.76
N LYS A 12 -33.61 20.93 19.89
CA LYS A 12 -33.77 19.67 20.59
C LYS A 12 -34.53 18.63 19.76
N PHE A 13 -35.57 19.03 19.02
CA PHE A 13 -36.34 18.13 18.16
C PHE A 13 -35.51 17.51 17.01
N PHE A 14 -34.51 18.20 16.50
CA PHE A 14 -33.63 17.67 15.46
C PHE A 14 -32.39 16.98 16.04
N PHE A 15 -31.84 17.49 17.12
CA PHE A 15 -30.58 17.00 17.67
C PHE A 15 -30.70 15.60 18.31
N TYR A 16 -31.74 15.36 19.11
CA TYR A 16 -31.95 14.07 19.75
C TYR A 16 -32.23 12.92 18.76
N PRO A 17 -33.13 13.08 17.77
CA PRO A 17 -33.32 12.06 16.75
C PRO A 17 -32.02 11.79 15.93
N ALA A 18 -31.24 12.82 15.61
CA ALA A 18 -29.98 12.65 14.92
C ALA A 18 -28.97 11.85 15.74
N LEU A 19 -28.86 12.14 17.04
CA LEU A 19 -28.00 11.35 17.94
C LEU A 19 -28.43 9.89 18.04
N ILE A 20 -29.74 9.65 18.16
CA ILE A 20 -30.33 8.31 18.20
C ILE A 20 -30.01 7.57 16.90
N LEU A 21 -30.17 8.23 15.75
CA LEU A 21 -29.86 7.65 14.44
C LEU A 21 -28.37 7.27 14.33
N ILE A 22 -27.48 8.16 14.74
CA ILE A 22 -26.02 7.89 14.74
C ILE A 22 -25.72 6.70 15.65
N PHE A 23 -26.31 6.62 16.83
CA PHE A 23 -26.12 5.51 17.74
C PHE A 23 -26.64 4.18 17.16
N LEU A 24 -27.82 4.18 16.54
CA LEU A 24 -28.38 3.00 15.88
C LEU A 24 -27.55 2.54 14.70
N LEU A 25 -27.03 3.48 13.89
CA LEU A 25 -26.10 3.17 12.79
C LEU A 25 -24.80 2.54 13.31
N GLU A 26 -24.23 3.11 14.38
CA GLU A 26 -23.02 2.55 14.98
C GLU A 26 -23.28 1.13 15.52
N LEU A 27 -24.39 0.91 16.24
CA LEU A 27 -24.77 -0.40 16.72
C LEU A 27 -24.94 -1.40 15.56
N PHE A 28 -25.62 -0.98 14.51
CA PHE A 28 -25.80 -1.80 13.29
C PHE A 28 -24.45 -2.21 12.70
N PHE A 29 -23.52 -1.27 12.49
CA PHE A 29 -22.19 -1.59 11.96
C PHE A 29 -21.39 -2.50 12.90
N GLN A 30 -21.42 -2.26 14.20
CA GLN A 30 -20.77 -3.11 15.20
C GLN A 30 -21.27 -4.57 15.10
N VAL A 31 -22.58 -4.76 15.02
CA VAL A 31 -23.20 -6.09 14.86
C VAL A 31 -22.80 -6.74 13.54
N VAL A 32 -22.85 -6.00 12.42
CA VAL A 32 -22.47 -6.51 11.09
C VAL A 32 -21.01 -6.97 11.07
N PHE A 33 -20.10 -6.21 11.66
CA PHE A 33 -18.68 -6.58 11.70
C PHE A 33 -18.39 -7.67 12.72
N PHE A 34 -19.11 -7.70 13.84
CA PHE A 34 -18.99 -8.78 14.85
C PHE A 34 -19.36 -10.15 14.27
N PHE A 35 -20.47 -10.22 13.53
CA PHE A 35 -20.94 -11.47 12.90
C PHE A 35 -20.26 -11.80 11.58
N ASP A 36 -19.27 -11.05 11.17
CA ASP A 36 -18.49 -11.31 9.96
C ASP A 36 -19.32 -11.42 8.67
N ILE A 37 -20.38 -10.60 8.53
CA ILE A 37 -21.29 -10.64 7.41
C ILE A 37 -20.55 -10.21 6.13
N LYS A 38 -20.13 -11.18 5.32
CA LYS A 38 -19.26 -10.97 4.13
C LYS A 38 -19.76 -9.92 3.16
N SER A 39 -21.08 -9.76 3.03
CA SER A 39 -21.69 -8.78 2.11
C SER A 39 -21.41 -7.32 2.51
N PHE A 40 -21.16 -7.05 3.78
CA PHE A 40 -20.89 -5.71 4.31
C PHE A 40 -19.43 -5.45 4.63
N LYS A 41 -18.55 -6.43 4.45
CA LYS A 41 -17.10 -6.30 4.69
C LYS A 41 -16.36 -5.45 3.65
N LYS A 42 -17.05 -4.66 2.88
CA LYS A 42 -16.37 -3.73 1.97
C LYS A 42 -15.83 -2.55 2.77
N THR A 43 -14.63 -2.71 3.31
CA THR A 43 -13.89 -1.66 4.01
C THR A 43 -13.80 -0.35 3.22
N ILE A 44 -13.98 -0.42 1.90
CA ILE A 44 -14.12 0.73 1.01
C ILE A 44 -15.29 1.66 1.39
N LEU A 45 -16.30 1.18 2.13
CA LEU A 45 -17.37 2.03 2.66
C LEU A 45 -16.88 2.95 3.78
N PHE A 46 -15.79 2.60 4.45
CA PHE A 46 -15.28 3.30 5.62
C PHE A 46 -13.97 4.04 5.36
N PHE A 47 -13.23 3.66 4.34
CA PHE A 47 -11.93 4.22 3.99
C PHE A 47 -11.74 4.27 2.48
N ASN A 48 -11.05 5.28 2.00
CA ASN A 48 -10.66 5.34 0.60
C ASN A 48 -9.34 4.56 0.37
N PRO A 49 -9.35 3.50 -0.46
CA PRO A 49 -8.15 2.68 -0.70
C PRO A 49 -7.03 3.42 -1.46
N TYR A 50 -7.34 4.54 -2.10
CA TYR A 50 -6.37 5.28 -2.92
C TYR A 50 -5.61 6.36 -2.16
N CYS A 51 -6.14 6.86 -1.05
CA CYS A 51 -5.52 7.96 -0.32
C CYS A 51 -5.52 7.80 1.20
N ASP A 52 -6.19 6.78 1.76
CA ASP A 52 -6.31 6.60 3.20
C ASP A 52 -5.40 5.47 3.70
N GLN A 53 -4.37 5.82 4.48
CA GLN A 53 -3.47 4.85 5.10
C GLN A 53 -4.22 3.89 6.03
N SER A 54 -5.28 4.36 6.71
CA SER A 54 -6.08 3.53 7.63
C SER A 54 -6.76 2.37 6.92
N TYR A 55 -7.15 2.52 5.65
CA TYR A 55 -7.66 1.40 4.85
C TYR A 55 -6.66 0.23 4.80
N TRP A 56 -5.39 0.53 4.49
CA TRP A 56 -4.35 -0.48 4.34
C TRP A 56 -3.90 -1.05 5.68
N ASN A 57 -3.90 -0.23 6.74
CA ASN A 57 -3.62 -0.69 8.09
C ASN A 57 -4.72 -1.66 8.59
N TYR A 58 -5.97 -1.38 8.24
CA TYR A 58 -7.09 -2.26 8.57
C TYR A 58 -7.07 -3.57 7.77
N GLN A 59 -6.76 -3.51 6.47
CA GLN A 59 -6.65 -4.69 5.62
C GLN A 59 -5.51 -5.62 6.05
N GLY A 60 -4.50 -5.07 6.70
CA GLY A 60 -3.32 -5.81 7.11
C GLY A 60 -2.43 -6.25 5.95
N ASN A 61 -1.60 -7.23 6.19
CA ASN A 61 -0.66 -7.74 5.21
C ASN A 61 -1.26 -8.84 4.34
N SER A 62 -0.95 -8.78 3.06
CA SER A 62 -1.20 -9.91 2.17
C SER A 62 -0.18 -11.01 2.43
N SER A 63 -0.59 -12.26 2.26
CA SER A 63 0.32 -13.38 2.22
C SER A 63 1.24 -13.29 0.99
N TYR A 64 2.46 -13.75 1.11
CA TYR A 64 3.39 -13.90 0.00
C TYR A 64 3.99 -15.31 0.00
N ASP A 65 4.41 -15.75 -1.17
CA ASP A 65 5.06 -17.05 -1.30
C ASP A 65 6.48 -16.99 -0.76
N GLU A 66 6.70 -17.57 0.40
CA GLU A 66 8.02 -17.64 1.04
C GLU A 66 9.04 -18.47 0.25
N ASN A 67 8.59 -19.30 -0.72
CA ASN A 67 9.52 -20.00 -1.61
C ASN A 67 10.08 -19.06 -2.68
N GLU A 68 9.32 -18.07 -3.13
CA GLU A 68 9.72 -17.13 -4.17
C GLU A 68 10.41 -15.88 -3.62
N TYR A 69 9.95 -15.37 -2.46
CA TYR A 69 10.38 -14.08 -1.91
C TYR A 69 11.10 -14.22 -0.58
N LEU A 70 11.95 -13.23 -0.28
CA LEU A 70 12.59 -13.02 1.02
C LEU A 70 12.36 -11.60 1.50
N HIS A 71 12.30 -11.46 2.82
CA HIS A 71 12.30 -10.14 3.46
C HIS A 71 13.64 -9.43 3.24
N HIS A 72 13.57 -8.15 2.89
CA HIS A 72 14.71 -7.27 2.70
C HIS A 72 14.52 -5.99 3.53
N SER A 73 15.50 -5.61 4.32
CA SER A 73 15.43 -4.52 5.31
C SER A 73 15.04 -3.15 4.74
N ILE A 74 15.23 -2.93 3.45
CA ILE A 74 14.88 -1.67 2.79
C ILE A 74 13.68 -1.85 1.86
N LEU A 75 13.67 -2.91 1.05
CA LEU A 75 12.67 -3.10 -0.02
C LEU A 75 11.44 -3.90 0.43
N THR A 76 11.42 -4.37 1.66
CA THR A 76 10.43 -5.27 2.24
C THR A 76 10.53 -6.69 1.69
N LEU A 77 10.34 -6.87 0.40
CA LEU A 77 10.42 -8.17 -0.29
C LEU A 77 11.37 -8.08 -1.48
N VAL A 78 12.12 -9.14 -1.71
CA VAL A 78 12.91 -9.34 -2.92
C VAL A 78 12.79 -10.79 -3.38
N LYS A 79 12.88 -11.04 -4.68
CA LYS A 79 12.90 -12.42 -5.20
C LYS A 79 14.17 -13.14 -4.77
N LYS A 80 14.05 -14.34 -4.21
CA LYS A 80 15.19 -15.16 -3.75
C LYS A 80 16.26 -15.35 -4.82
N LYS A 81 15.85 -15.63 -6.06
CA LYS A 81 16.75 -15.79 -7.20
C LYS A 81 17.61 -14.56 -7.50
N ASN A 82 17.16 -13.38 -7.09
CA ASN A 82 17.83 -12.11 -7.36
C ASN A 82 18.66 -11.61 -6.17
N LEU A 83 18.59 -12.27 -5.01
CA LEU A 83 19.25 -11.82 -3.78
C LEU A 83 20.77 -11.59 -3.97
N LYS A 84 21.41 -12.41 -4.79
CA LYS A 84 22.83 -12.26 -5.10
C LYS A 84 23.18 -10.88 -5.65
N PHE A 85 22.29 -10.23 -6.41
CA PHE A 85 22.53 -8.93 -7.03
C PHE A 85 22.42 -7.73 -6.06
N PHE A 86 21.91 -7.95 -4.86
CA PHE A 86 21.88 -6.93 -3.80
C PHE A 86 23.13 -6.94 -2.92
N LYS A 87 24.05 -7.91 -3.11
CA LYS A 87 25.33 -7.96 -2.42
C LYS A 87 26.37 -7.12 -3.16
N LYS A 88 27.19 -6.37 -2.41
CA LYS A 88 28.28 -5.54 -2.94
C LYS A 88 29.31 -6.40 -3.64
N ASN A 89 29.82 -6.89 -4.28
CA ASN A 89 30.90 -7.73 -4.86
C ASN A 89 30.37 -8.98 -5.57
N ILE A 90 29.61 -8.76 -6.62
CA ILE A 90 29.29 -9.86 -7.53
C ILE A 90 30.49 -10.05 -8.49
N SER A 91 31.00 -11.27 -8.53
CA SER A 91 31.97 -11.65 -9.55
C SER A 91 31.40 -11.36 -10.96
N LYS A 92 32.16 -10.66 -11.79
CA LYS A 92 31.78 -10.29 -13.17
C LYS A 92 31.38 -11.50 -14.04
N ASN A 93 31.82 -12.71 -13.65
CA ASN A 93 31.49 -13.95 -14.36
C ASN A 93 30.05 -14.46 -14.15
N THR A 94 29.29 -13.86 -13.26
CA THR A 94 27.92 -14.32 -12.95
C THR A 94 26.87 -13.90 -13.99
N LEU A 95 27.21 -12.95 -14.84
CA LEU A 95 26.38 -12.51 -15.95
C LEU A 95 26.89 -13.20 -17.22
N SER A 96 26.19 -14.25 -17.65
CA SER A 96 26.47 -14.90 -18.93
C SER A 96 26.56 -13.85 -20.06
N LYS A 97 27.37 -14.13 -21.09
CA LYS A 97 27.64 -13.25 -22.23
C LYS A 97 26.38 -12.84 -23.05
N GLN A 98 25.25 -13.48 -22.82
CA GLN A 98 23.99 -13.21 -23.52
C GLN A 98 23.42 -11.82 -23.13
N ASP A 99 22.88 -11.10 -24.11
CA ASP A 99 22.24 -9.79 -23.94
C ASP A 99 20.94 -9.90 -23.14
N LYS A 100 21.08 -9.98 -21.83
CA LYS A 100 19.94 -10.02 -20.91
C LYS A 100 19.38 -8.63 -20.70
N ILE A 101 18.08 -8.52 -20.79
CA ILE A 101 17.35 -7.32 -20.41
C ILE A 101 17.05 -7.40 -18.91
N ILE A 102 17.22 -6.28 -18.23
CA ILE A 102 16.98 -6.16 -16.80
C ILE A 102 15.68 -5.41 -16.60
N PHE A 103 14.74 -6.00 -15.91
CA PHE A 103 13.42 -5.44 -15.65
C PHE A 103 13.26 -5.01 -14.19
N TYR A 104 12.72 -3.82 -13.98
CA TYR A 104 12.27 -3.31 -12.69
C TYR A 104 10.82 -2.89 -12.81
N GLY A 105 10.02 -3.13 -11.78
CA GLY A 105 8.62 -2.74 -11.81
C GLY A 105 7.78 -3.31 -10.67
N SER A 106 6.47 -3.17 -10.81
CA SER A 106 5.46 -3.71 -9.93
C SER A 106 4.83 -5.01 -10.48
N SER A 107 3.62 -5.33 -10.05
CA SER A 107 2.88 -6.54 -10.46
C SER A 107 2.72 -6.66 -11.99
N PHE A 108 2.59 -5.54 -12.70
CA PHE A 108 2.46 -5.55 -14.15
C PHE A 108 3.71 -6.14 -14.82
N ILE A 109 4.90 -5.73 -14.41
CA ILE A 109 6.18 -6.25 -14.93
C ILE A 109 6.53 -7.60 -14.30
N ASP A 110 6.01 -7.89 -13.11
CA ASP A 110 6.25 -9.18 -12.47
C ASP A 110 5.60 -10.36 -13.21
N HIS A 111 4.59 -10.10 -14.01
CA HIS A 111 3.82 -11.13 -14.68
C HIS A 111 4.59 -11.74 -15.87
N LYS A 112 4.79 -13.05 -15.85
CA LYS A 112 5.57 -13.81 -16.85
C LYS A 112 5.09 -13.64 -18.30
N TYR A 113 3.84 -13.26 -18.51
CA TYR A 113 3.26 -13.11 -19.86
C TYR A 113 3.64 -11.79 -20.54
N PHE A 114 4.11 -10.79 -19.79
CA PHE A 114 4.47 -9.49 -20.36
C PHE A 114 5.95 -9.36 -20.76
N ILE A 115 6.79 -10.31 -20.36
CA ILE A 115 8.22 -10.26 -20.65
C ILE A 115 8.57 -11.36 -21.64
N PRO A 116 8.93 -11.03 -22.88
CA PRO A 116 9.46 -12.00 -23.82
C PRO A 116 10.69 -12.69 -23.23
N ASN A 117 10.78 -14.01 -23.42
CA ASN A 117 11.90 -14.82 -22.89
C ASN A 117 12.11 -14.63 -21.37
N TYR A 118 11.04 -14.63 -20.59
CA TYR A 118 11.04 -14.37 -19.15
C TYR A 118 12.11 -15.14 -18.37
N LYS A 119 12.40 -16.37 -18.77
CA LYS A 119 13.41 -17.21 -18.10
C LYS A 119 14.85 -16.73 -18.31
N GLU A 120 15.13 -16.07 -19.43
CA GLU A 120 16.46 -15.61 -19.81
C GLU A 120 16.79 -14.24 -19.24
N ASN A 121 15.77 -13.42 -18.98
CA ASN A 121 15.91 -12.07 -18.48
C ASN A 121 15.98 -12.03 -16.95
N ILE A 122 16.52 -10.94 -16.40
CA ILE A 122 16.57 -10.71 -14.96
C ILE A 122 15.43 -9.77 -14.59
N ASN A 123 14.49 -10.25 -13.78
CA ASN A 123 13.31 -9.50 -13.40
C ASN A 123 13.29 -9.22 -11.90
N PHE A 124 13.53 -7.95 -11.53
CA PHE A 124 13.47 -7.43 -10.15
C PHE A 124 12.07 -6.94 -9.76
N ALA A 125 11.10 -6.97 -10.65
CA ALA A 125 9.75 -6.53 -10.33
C ALA A 125 9.15 -7.38 -9.20
N VAL A 126 8.42 -6.73 -8.30
CA VAL A 126 7.74 -7.35 -7.17
C VAL A 126 6.34 -6.77 -7.07
N LYS A 127 5.35 -7.64 -6.84
CA LYS A 127 3.95 -7.22 -6.65
C LYS A 127 3.85 -6.18 -5.55
N SER A 128 2.96 -5.21 -5.76
CA SER A 128 2.68 -4.12 -4.81
C SER A 128 3.82 -3.13 -4.56
N TYR A 129 4.92 -3.19 -5.29
CA TYR A 129 5.92 -2.13 -5.23
C TYR A 129 5.32 -0.79 -5.63
N GLY A 130 5.69 0.27 -4.90
CA GLY A 130 5.53 1.65 -5.33
C GLY A 130 6.75 2.11 -6.13
N LEU A 131 6.63 3.27 -6.78
CA LEU A 131 7.71 3.82 -7.60
C LEU A 131 9.01 4.01 -6.82
N ASP A 132 8.93 4.38 -5.56
CA ASP A 132 10.04 4.53 -4.62
C ASP A 132 10.81 3.21 -4.40
N GLN A 133 10.11 2.09 -4.23
CA GLN A 133 10.72 0.77 -4.10
C GLN A 133 11.33 0.30 -5.43
N ILE A 134 10.67 0.55 -6.56
CA ILE A 134 11.18 0.28 -7.90
C ILE A 134 12.51 1.03 -8.11
N TYR A 135 12.51 2.34 -7.84
CA TYR A 135 13.69 3.19 -7.96
C TYR A 135 14.83 2.73 -7.03
N LYS A 136 14.50 2.43 -5.77
CA LYS A 136 15.50 1.94 -4.81
C LYS A 136 16.09 0.60 -5.20
N SER A 137 15.27 -0.32 -5.72
CA SER A 137 15.74 -1.60 -6.25
C SER A 137 16.75 -1.40 -7.38
N TYR A 138 16.45 -0.48 -8.31
CA TYR A 138 17.38 -0.07 -9.37
C TYR A 138 18.68 0.49 -8.78
N LEU A 139 18.62 1.45 -7.88
CA LEU A 139 19.81 2.06 -7.28
C LEU A 139 20.71 1.05 -6.56
N LEU A 140 20.15 0.05 -5.90
CA LEU A 140 20.90 -0.97 -5.17
C LEU A 140 21.59 -1.98 -6.09
N THR A 141 21.13 -2.11 -7.34
CA THR A 141 21.61 -3.18 -8.23
C THR A 141 22.24 -2.68 -9.53
N LYS A 142 22.06 -1.42 -9.91
CA LYS A 142 22.47 -0.84 -11.21
C LYS A 142 23.95 -1.08 -11.56
N ASP A 143 24.83 -1.03 -10.57
CA ASP A 143 26.27 -1.16 -10.79
C ASP A 143 26.68 -2.56 -11.27
N ASN A 144 25.83 -3.57 -11.01
CA ASN A 144 26.01 -4.92 -11.50
C ASN A 144 25.66 -5.09 -12.99
N PHE A 145 24.99 -4.08 -13.58
CA PHE A 145 24.40 -4.17 -14.92
C PHE A 145 24.88 -3.06 -15.87
N LYS A 146 26.11 -2.58 -15.66
CA LYS A 146 26.72 -1.61 -16.58
C LYS A 146 26.70 -2.18 -18.00
N ASN A 147 26.27 -1.35 -18.97
CA ASN A 147 26.14 -1.70 -20.39
C ASN A 147 25.05 -2.74 -20.71
N LYS A 148 24.08 -2.97 -19.83
CA LYS A 148 22.90 -3.78 -20.13
C LYS A 148 21.67 -2.90 -20.39
N LYS A 149 20.73 -3.44 -21.19
CA LYS A 149 19.44 -2.79 -21.40
C LYS A 149 18.60 -2.89 -20.11
N ILE A 150 18.10 -1.76 -19.64
CA ILE A 150 17.27 -1.66 -18.46
C ILE A 150 15.89 -1.19 -18.88
N VAL A 151 14.86 -1.88 -18.43
CA VAL A 151 13.45 -1.52 -18.61
C VAL A 151 12.84 -1.29 -17.23
N ILE A 152 12.28 -0.10 -17.03
CA ILE A 152 11.54 0.25 -15.82
C ILE A 152 10.08 0.43 -16.23
N GLY A 153 9.21 -0.42 -15.71
CA GLY A 153 7.77 -0.36 -15.97
C GLY A 153 6.99 -0.10 -14.70
N PHE A 154 6.07 0.87 -14.77
CA PHE A 154 5.19 1.20 -13.67
C PHE A 154 3.83 1.66 -14.19
N LEU A 155 2.81 1.55 -13.35
CA LEU A 155 1.47 2.07 -13.56
C LEU A 155 1.29 3.36 -12.75
N ILE A 156 0.31 4.18 -13.13
CA ILE A 156 -0.06 5.39 -12.34
C ILE A 156 -0.33 5.01 -10.88
N GLU A 157 -1.01 3.89 -10.64
CA GLU A 157 -1.26 3.36 -9.30
C GLU A 157 0.02 3.07 -8.49
N ASP A 158 1.15 2.84 -9.13
CA ASP A 158 2.42 2.63 -8.43
C ASP A 158 2.97 3.94 -7.86
N ILE A 159 2.58 5.10 -8.44
CA ILE A 159 2.85 6.43 -7.90
C ILE A 159 2.03 6.63 -6.63
N ASP A 160 0.73 6.35 -6.67
CA ASP A 160 -0.16 6.47 -5.50
C ASP A 160 0.30 5.57 -4.34
N ARG A 161 0.90 4.44 -4.66
CA ARG A 161 1.49 3.53 -3.66
C ARG A 161 2.66 4.14 -2.88
N THR A 162 3.31 5.16 -3.38
CA THR A 162 4.46 5.80 -2.69
C THR A 162 4.07 6.63 -1.48
N ILE A 163 2.80 7.03 -1.37
CA ILE A 163 2.31 7.81 -0.23
C ILE A 163 2.05 6.97 1.02
N PHE A 164 1.97 5.64 0.89
CA PHE A 164 1.64 4.74 1.98
C PHE A 164 2.88 4.16 2.66
N ASP A 165 2.84 4.07 3.98
CA ASP A 165 3.83 3.33 4.77
C ASP A 165 3.60 1.82 4.69
N GLN A 166 2.36 1.42 4.42
CA GLN A 166 1.94 0.04 4.20
C GLN A 166 0.84 0.00 3.14
N ARG A 167 0.97 -0.92 2.19
CA ARG A 167 -0.09 -1.35 1.26
C ARG A 167 0.19 -2.77 0.84
N ASN A 168 -0.57 -3.74 1.33
CA ASN A 168 -0.32 -5.18 1.25
C ASN A 168 0.95 -5.64 1.98
N PHE A 169 1.99 -4.80 1.97
CA PHE A 169 3.28 -5.02 2.65
C PHE A 169 3.80 -3.71 3.20
N PRO A 170 4.64 -3.73 4.25
CA PRO A 170 5.37 -2.55 4.70
C PRO A 170 6.19 -1.96 3.56
N LYS A 171 6.29 -0.66 3.51
CA LYS A 171 6.89 0.05 2.38
C LYS A 171 8.04 0.95 2.80
N LEU A 172 8.99 1.07 1.90
CA LEU A 172 9.94 2.17 1.87
C LEU A 172 9.19 3.46 1.52
N ARG A 173 9.59 4.58 2.12
CA ARG A 173 9.06 5.90 1.80
C ARG A 173 10.17 6.92 1.69
N TYR A 174 10.12 7.73 0.64
CA TYR A 174 10.95 8.90 0.50
C TYR A 174 10.17 10.16 0.85
N GLN A 175 10.83 11.07 1.58
CA GLN A 175 10.32 12.42 1.80
C GLN A 175 11.41 13.44 1.45
N LYS A 176 10.98 14.62 0.97
CA LYS A 176 11.89 15.74 0.75
C LYS A 176 12.11 16.44 2.07
N ILE A 177 13.33 16.39 2.58
CA ILE A 177 13.76 17.03 3.84
C ILE A 177 14.97 17.89 3.49
N ASP A 178 14.89 19.19 3.78
CA ASP A 178 15.95 20.16 3.51
C ASP A 178 16.43 20.12 2.03
N GLY A 179 15.48 20.04 1.11
CA GLY A 179 15.77 20.00 -0.33
C GLY A 179 16.22 18.62 -0.86
N ASN A 180 16.56 17.67 0.01
CA ASN A 180 17.04 16.34 -0.36
C ASN A 180 15.99 15.26 -0.11
N TYR A 181 15.97 14.22 -0.96
CA TYR A 181 15.11 13.05 -0.73
C TYR A 181 15.79 12.07 0.22
N LYS A 182 15.19 11.86 1.37
CA LYS A 182 15.65 10.93 2.40
C LYS A 182 14.63 9.81 2.61
N ILE A 183 15.11 8.61 2.94
CA ILE A 183 14.25 7.50 3.36
C ILE A 183 13.78 7.81 4.79
N THR A 184 12.47 7.89 4.98
CA THR A 184 11.86 8.22 6.27
C THR A 184 11.16 7.03 6.93
N ASN A 185 10.96 5.96 6.20
CA ASN A 185 10.35 4.74 6.70
C ASN A 185 11.24 3.53 6.37
N THR A 186 11.53 2.72 7.39
CA THR A 186 12.20 1.44 7.23
C THR A 186 11.16 0.34 7.37
N PRO A 187 10.98 -0.52 6.37
CA PRO A 187 10.01 -1.60 6.44
C PRO A 187 10.23 -2.47 7.68
N ILE A 188 9.21 -2.61 8.50
CA ILE A 188 9.21 -3.50 9.66
C ILE A 188 8.91 -4.94 9.23
N LEU A 189 9.22 -5.91 10.08
CA LEU A 189 8.87 -7.30 9.81
C LEU A 189 7.36 -7.48 9.83
N PHE A 190 6.84 -8.35 8.96
CA PHE A 190 5.40 -8.62 8.82
C PHE A 190 4.74 -8.99 10.15
N LYS A 191 5.42 -9.77 10.97
CA LYS A 191 4.94 -10.19 12.31
C LYS A 191 4.77 -9.04 13.30
N ASP A 192 5.46 -7.94 13.08
CA ASP A 192 5.47 -6.79 14.00
C ASP A 192 4.43 -5.73 13.61
N ILE A 193 3.73 -5.93 12.48
CA ILE A 193 2.68 -5.01 12.03
C ILE A 193 1.41 -5.26 12.82
N LYS A 194 0.93 -4.22 13.46
CA LYS A 194 -0.37 -4.21 14.14
C LYS A 194 -1.45 -3.76 13.15
N ASN A 195 -2.46 -4.59 12.97
CA ASN A 195 -3.65 -4.19 12.21
C ASN A 195 -4.42 -3.15 13.01
N GLU A 196 -4.80 -2.08 12.34
CA GLU A 196 -5.71 -1.08 12.90
C GLU A 196 -7.12 -1.66 13.01
N LYS A 197 -7.81 -1.31 14.10
CA LYS A 197 -9.22 -1.65 14.29
C LYS A 197 -10.07 -0.39 14.08
N ILE A 198 -11.18 -0.55 13.42
CA ILE A 198 -12.16 0.52 13.35
C ILE A 198 -12.81 0.63 14.73
N THR A 199 -12.68 1.79 15.36
CA THR A 199 -13.25 2.05 16.68
C THR A 199 -14.63 2.68 16.61
N PHE A 200 -14.88 3.46 15.54
CA PHE A 200 -16.13 4.17 15.33
C PHE A 200 -16.54 4.13 13.84
N TYR A 201 -17.37 3.16 13.47
CA TYR A 201 -17.73 2.85 12.10
C TYR A 201 -18.53 3.98 11.43
N THR A 202 -19.51 4.51 12.12
CA THR A 202 -20.39 5.57 11.59
C THR A 202 -19.60 6.82 11.21
N TYR A 203 -18.62 7.22 12.02
CA TYR A 203 -17.75 8.34 11.71
C TYR A 203 -16.94 8.10 10.44
N ASN A 204 -16.31 6.95 10.31
CA ASN A 204 -15.51 6.61 9.14
C ASN A 204 -16.38 6.51 7.88
N PHE A 205 -17.58 5.94 8.00
CA PHE A 205 -18.55 5.87 6.90
C PHE A 205 -18.94 7.26 6.40
N ILE A 206 -19.37 8.16 7.29
CA ILE A 206 -19.76 9.53 6.94
C ILE A 206 -18.59 10.30 6.34
N LYS A 207 -17.41 10.23 6.95
CA LYS A 207 -16.18 10.85 6.45
C LYS A 207 -15.88 10.42 5.02
N ASN A 208 -15.94 9.11 4.75
CA ASN A 208 -15.65 8.56 3.43
C ASN A 208 -16.74 8.92 2.41
N LEU A 209 -18.02 8.95 2.83
CA LEU A 209 -19.14 9.36 1.99
C LEU A 209 -18.98 10.83 1.55
N ILE A 210 -18.64 11.72 2.47
CA ILE A 210 -18.37 13.14 2.17
C ILE A 210 -17.20 13.24 1.17
N PHE A 211 -16.13 12.50 1.38
CA PHE A 211 -15.00 12.49 0.46
C PHE A 211 -15.41 12.05 -0.95
N LEU A 212 -16.19 10.98 -1.08
CA LEU A 212 -16.65 10.44 -2.37
C LEU A 212 -17.67 11.36 -3.09
N THR A 213 -18.36 12.22 -2.36
CA THR A 213 -19.34 13.15 -2.96
C THR A 213 -18.72 14.49 -3.37
N LEU A 214 -17.56 14.84 -2.82
CA LEU A 214 -16.89 16.12 -3.10
C LEU A 214 -15.74 16.00 -4.10
N ASN A 215 -15.32 14.79 -4.47
CA ASN A 215 -14.29 14.48 -5.45
C ASN A 215 -14.82 13.58 -6.57
#